data_44744144740c51ee3deaccbcb4a038b6
#
_entry.id   44744144740c51ee3deaccbcb4a038b6
#
_cell.length_a   1.000
_cell.length_b   1.000
_cell.length_c   1.000
_cell.angle_alpha   90.00
_cell.angle_beta   90.00
_cell.angle_gamma   90.00
#
_symmetry.space_group_name_H-M   'P 1'
#
loop_
_entity.id
_entity.type
_entity.pdbx_description
1 polymer ?
#
loop_
_entity_poly.entity_id
_entity_poly.type
_entity_poly.pdbx_seq_one_letter_code
_entity_poly.pdbx_strand_id
1 'polypeptide(L)'
;MVSVVLSVLAGFLLSAAFAPIGFWFAVPVAIAVFLYAVTKTRHPFLNAFIFAAVFNYLTLEWSGQFVGLVPVLFLVLLQSMFYIPLGFISFKRDRYSRIWLVLPIVLTADEVRSVFPFKGFGWNRLSFSQADSPFRIIASYLGDSSLTFLSVLLGIALYLLFARAQLTSVAVIAFVCTASLFVPVQSSGQGSARVLAVQGNVPRLGLDFNSRAEEVFNMHLEQTKKALNQIERKPDFIVWPENAVDVDPFLNKEVGEQISSLARSFSTPIIVGAVLRDSNQPKNASILWNSDGDVESIYVKRTLTPFGEYIPLRSLSELVSPLAENVADFIPGTMSIQHKIDVANVAPIICYELINDSNVNSNVDGSNLVVVQTNNATFADSGQSIQQLDISRIRAIEYNRWVVSVSTTGVSAIIDNRGVVRSITKQNEAAYIESEIPLIQEASMSQRLNSYNAILMVALSIVIYWRKRKMNE
;
A
#
# COMPACT_ATOMS: atom_id res chain seq x y z
N MET A 1 -2.42 24.66 -26.68
CA MET A 1 -1.06 24.52 -26.11
C MET A 1 -1.06 24.72 -24.59
N VAL A 2 -1.51 25.88 -24.06
CA VAL A 2 -1.50 26.16 -22.60
C VAL A 2 -2.23 25.09 -21.75
N SER A 3 -3.41 24.64 -22.15
CA SER A 3 -4.16 23.60 -21.40
C SER A 3 -3.44 22.25 -21.33
N VAL A 4 -2.68 21.88 -22.36
CA VAL A 4 -1.87 20.65 -22.35
C VAL A 4 -0.72 20.80 -21.35
N VAL A 5 -0.01 21.93 -21.38
CA VAL A 5 1.08 22.21 -20.40
C VAL A 5 0.54 22.18 -18.97
N LEU A 6 -0.64 22.76 -18.72
CA LEU A 6 -1.27 22.73 -17.41
C LEU A 6 -1.70 21.31 -16.99
N SER A 7 -2.13 20.46 -17.95
CA SER A 7 -2.46 19.05 -17.64
C SER A 7 -1.21 18.24 -17.30
N VAL A 8 -0.09 18.47 -18.01
CA VAL A 8 1.22 17.88 -17.65
C VAL A 8 1.65 18.35 -16.26
N LEU A 9 1.58 19.64 -15.98
CA LEU A 9 1.91 20.20 -14.67
C LEU A 9 1.03 19.61 -13.56
N ALA A 10 -0.28 19.46 -13.80
CA ALA A 10 -1.20 18.86 -12.85
C ALA A 10 -0.85 17.40 -12.58
N GLY A 11 -0.50 16.61 -13.61
CA GLY A 11 -0.05 15.22 -13.44
C GLY A 11 1.25 15.12 -12.63
N PHE A 12 2.19 16.02 -12.90
CA PHE A 12 3.43 16.13 -12.13
C PHE A 12 3.17 16.51 -10.65
N LEU A 13 2.31 17.52 -10.40
CA LEU A 13 1.92 17.88 -9.04
C LEU A 13 1.23 16.73 -8.32
N LEU A 14 0.37 15.97 -9.04
CA LEU A 14 -0.31 14.83 -8.43
C LEU A 14 0.69 13.74 -8.02
N SER A 15 1.71 13.47 -8.84
CA SER A 15 2.76 12.50 -8.49
C SER A 15 3.61 12.97 -7.31
N ALA A 16 3.79 14.27 -7.11
CA ALA A 16 4.52 14.83 -5.98
C ALA A 16 3.84 14.60 -4.63
N ALA A 17 2.58 14.16 -4.61
CA ALA A 17 1.91 13.74 -3.40
C ALA A 17 2.41 12.37 -2.89
N PHE A 18 3.02 11.57 -3.76
CA PHE A 18 3.57 10.26 -3.42
C PHE A 18 5.07 10.34 -3.13
N ALA A 19 5.58 9.35 -2.40
CA ALA A 19 7.01 9.20 -2.21
C ALA A 19 7.73 9.05 -3.55
N PRO A 20 8.98 9.60 -3.67
CA PRO A 20 9.83 10.09 -2.57
C PRO A 20 9.53 11.52 -2.09
N ILE A 21 8.67 12.30 -2.76
CA ILE A 21 8.39 13.70 -2.41
C ILE A 21 7.41 13.77 -1.22
N GLY A 22 6.24 13.12 -1.31
CA GLY A 22 5.30 12.93 -0.20
C GLY A 22 4.51 14.18 0.23
N PHE A 23 4.25 15.15 -0.66
CA PHE A 23 3.51 16.37 -0.34
C PHE A 23 1.99 16.12 -0.45
N TRP A 24 1.34 15.67 0.62
CA TRP A 24 -0.10 15.36 0.64
C TRP A 24 -0.97 16.46 0.02
N PHE A 25 -0.64 17.74 0.23
CA PHE A 25 -1.38 18.90 -0.29
C PHE A 25 -1.22 19.09 -1.81
N ALA A 26 -0.32 18.37 -2.44
CA ALA A 26 -0.15 18.41 -3.90
C ALA A 26 -1.37 17.83 -4.63
N VAL A 27 -2.13 16.88 -4.01
CA VAL A 27 -3.38 16.36 -4.59
C VAL A 27 -4.40 17.47 -4.82
N PRO A 28 -4.85 18.25 -3.80
CA PRO A 28 -5.82 19.31 -4.03
C PRO A 28 -5.32 20.39 -4.99
N VAL A 29 -4.03 20.72 -4.98
CA VAL A 29 -3.45 21.68 -5.92
C VAL A 29 -3.50 21.13 -7.36
N ALA A 30 -3.10 19.88 -7.56
CA ALA A 30 -3.15 19.22 -8.87
C ALA A 30 -4.57 19.17 -9.44
N ILE A 31 -5.56 18.82 -8.63
CA ILE A 31 -6.97 18.81 -9.02
C ILE A 31 -7.44 20.22 -9.41
N ALA A 32 -7.08 21.26 -8.65
CA ALA A 32 -7.45 22.64 -8.99
C ALA A 32 -6.83 23.10 -10.32
N VAL A 33 -5.55 22.81 -10.56
CA VAL A 33 -4.84 23.12 -11.82
C VAL A 33 -5.45 22.33 -12.98
N PHE A 34 -5.75 21.04 -12.79
CA PHE A 34 -6.40 20.20 -13.80
C PHE A 34 -7.80 20.74 -14.15
N LEU A 35 -8.63 21.10 -13.16
CA LEU A 35 -9.95 21.69 -13.39
C LEU A 35 -9.85 22.97 -14.20
N TYR A 36 -8.87 23.82 -13.91
CA TYR A 36 -8.62 25.02 -14.72
C TYR A 36 -8.22 24.68 -16.15
N ALA A 37 -7.36 23.70 -16.36
CA ALA A 37 -6.91 23.24 -17.67
C ALA A 37 -8.07 22.65 -18.50
N VAL A 38 -8.80 21.69 -17.90
CA VAL A 38 -9.85 20.94 -18.62
C VAL A 38 -11.05 21.81 -18.98
N THR A 39 -11.38 22.83 -18.18
CA THR A 39 -12.48 23.74 -18.47
C THR A 39 -12.20 24.75 -19.61
N LYS A 40 -10.94 24.90 -19.99
CA LYS A 40 -10.50 25.85 -21.03
C LYS A 40 -10.00 25.19 -22.32
N THR A 41 -9.97 23.86 -22.37
CA THR A 41 -9.46 23.11 -23.52
C THR A 41 -10.53 22.83 -24.59
N ARG A 42 -10.08 22.61 -25.85
CA ARG A 42 -10.90 22.08 -26.95
C ARG A 42 -10.84 20.52 -27.01
N HIS A 43 -9.86 19.91 -26.33
CA HIS A 43 -9.63 18.45 -26.32
C HIS A 43 -9.62 17.90 -24.88
N PRO A 44 -10.79 17.91 -24.21
CA PRO A 44 -10.85 17.62 -22.78
C PRO A 44 -10.45 16.18 -22.42
N PHE A 45 -10.83 15.20 -23.24
CA PHE A 45 -10.46 13.80 -23.03
C PHE A 45 -8.97 13.55 -23.18
N LEU A 46 -8.33 14.21 -24.16
CA LEU A 46 -6.87 14.16 -24.32
C LEU A 46 -6.16 14.80 -23.12
N ASN A 47 -6.65 15.93 -22.62
CA ASN A 47 -6.08 16.57 -21.44
C ASN A 47 -6.24 15.69 -20.18
N ALA A 48 -7.38 15.00 -20.02
CA ALA A 48 -7.61 14.04 -18.94
C ALA A 48 -6.63 12.85 -19.03
N PHE A 49 -6.45 12.31 -20.24
CA PHE A 49 -5.50 11.23 -20.48
C PHE A 49 -4.05 11.66 -20.19
N ILE A 50 -3.61 12.83 -20.69
CA ILE A 50 -2.25 13.35 -20.44
C ILE A 50 -2.01 13.58 -18.95
N PHE A 51 -2.97 14.18 -18.24
CA PHE A 51 -2.91 14.34 -16.79
C PHE A 51 -2.65 13.01 -16.06
N ALA A 52 -3.46 11.99 -16.40
CA ALA A 52 -3.36 10.68 -15.79
C ALA A 52 -2.09 9.93 -16.22
N ALA A 53 -1.67 10.04 -17.48
CA ALA A 53 -0.47 9.36 -17.99
C ALA A 53 0.80 9.88 -17.33
N VAL A 54 0.93 11.19 -17.14
CA VAL A 54 2.06 11.79 -16.42
C VAL A 54 2.05 11.33 -14.96
N PHE A 55 0.90 11.39 -14.30
CA PHE A 55 0.75 10.91 -12.93
C PHE A 55 1.14 9.44 -12.76
N ASN A 56 0.52 8.55 -13.56
CA ASN A 56 0.78 7.12 -13.45
C ASN A 56 2.22 6.76 -13.81
N TYR A 57 2.81 7.40 -14.82
CA TYR A 57 4.20 7.15 -15.19
C TYR A 57 5.15 7.47 -14.02
N LEU A 58 5.05 8.67 -13.46
CA LEU A 58 5.95 9.12 -12.40
C LEU A 58 5.77 8.38 -11.07
N THR A 59 4.60 7.81 -10.81
CA THR A 59 4.36 7.04 -9.58
C THR A 59 4.63 5.56 -9.72
N LEU A 60 4.68 5.02 -10.95
CA LEU A 60 4.79 3.57 -11.22
C LEU A 60 6.06 3.18 -12.00
N GLU A 61 6.93 4.13 -12.38
CA GLU A 61 8.15 3.87 -13.16
C GLU A 61 9.07 2.84 -12.49
N TRP A 62 9.07 2.80 -11.15
CA TRP A 62 9.85 1.83 -10.38
C TRP A 62 9.52 0.36 -10.75
N SER A 63 8.29 0.09 -11.18
CA SER A 63 7.89 -1.28 -11.57
C SER A 63 8.63 -1.78 -12.81
N GLY A 64 9.23 -0.88 -13.59
CA GLY A 64 10.00 -1.22 -14.79
C GLY A 64 11.42 -1.68 -14.53
N GLN A 65 11.94 -1.50 -13.33
CA GLN A 65 13.32 -1.88 -13.01
C GLN A 65 13.56 -3.38 -13.24
N PHE A 66 12.54 -4.20 -13.09
CA PHE A 66 12.63 -5.66 -13.25
C PHE A 66 12.07 -6.17 -14.58
N VAL A 67 10.97 -5.58 -15.06
CA VAL A 67 10.25 -6.09 -16.24
C VAL A 67 10.50 -5.28 -17.50
N GLY A 68 11.23 -4.18 -17.41
CA GLY A 68 11.54 -3.28 -18.50
C GLY A 68 10.46 -2.22 -18.80
N LEU A 69 10.75 -1.35 -19.76
CA LEU A 69 9.93 -0.16 -20.05
C LEU A 69 8.56 -0.52 -20.68
N VAL A 70 8.50 -1.54 -21.54
CA VAL A 70 7.28 -1.84 -22.30
C VAL A 70 6.11 -2.26 -21.38
N PRO A 71 6.26 -3.18 -20.43
CA PRO A 71 5.23 -3.49 -19.45
C PRO A 71 4.79 -2.29 -18.62
N VAL A 72 5.71 -1.38 -18.25
CA VAL A 72 5.38 -0.14 -17.53
C VAL A 72 4.51 0.76 -18.37
N LEU A 73 4.87 1.00 -19.62
CA LEU A 73 4.06 1.83 -20.52
C LEU A 73 2.65 1.25 -20.71
N PHE A 74 2.54 -0.08 -20.84
CA PHE A 74 1.24 -0.74 -20.90
C PHE A 74 0.43 -0.52 -19.62
N LEU A 75 1.06 -0.69 -18.44
CA LEU A 75 0.42 -0.42 -17.14
C LEU A 75 -0.04 1.03 -17.05
N VAL A 76 0.82 1.99 -17.41
CA VAL A 76 0.51 3.43 -17.40
C VAL A 76 -0.65 3.75 -18.32
N LEU A 77 -0.66 3.22 -19.54
CA LEU A 77 -1.77 3.40 -20.49
C LEU A 77 -3.07 2.86 -19.91
N LEU A 78 -3.05 1.62 -19.41
CA LEU A 78 -4.20 0.96 -18.82
C LEU A 78 -4.78 1.76 -17.64
N GLN A 79 -3.93 2.15 -16.69
CA GLN A 79 -4.34 2.94 -15.52
C GLN A 79 -4.87 4.33 -15.90
N SER A 80 -4.33 4.93 -16.96
CA SER A 80 -4.73 6.26 -17.39
C SER A 80 -6.09 6.29 -18.10
N MET A 81 -6.52 5.16 -18.68
CA MET A 81 -7.83 5.05 -19.34
C MET A 81 -8.99 5.29 -18.35
N PHE A 82 -8.84 4.90 -17.09
CA PHE A 82 -9.87 5.10 -16.05
C PHE A 82 -10.15 6.58 -15.74
N TYR A 83 -9.23 7.48 -16.08
CA TYR A 83 -9.37 8.92 -15.86
C TYR A 83 -9.88 9.69 -17.10
N ILE A 84 -9.95 9.07 -18.28
CA ILE A 84 -10.48 9.71 -19.51
C ILE A 84 -11.88 10.34 -19.28
N PRO A 85 -12.81 9.73 -18.50
CA PRO A 85 -14.11 10.32 -18.22
C PRO A 85 -14.07 11.71 -17.57
N LEU A 86 -12.94 12.14 -17.00
CA LEU A 86 -12.75 13.53 -16.54
C LEU A 86 -12.94 14.57 -17.67
N GLY A 87 -12.81 14.16 -18.93
CA GLY A 87 -13.10 15.00 -20.08
C GLY A 87 -14.55 15.50 -20.13
N PHE A 88 -15.51 14.79 -19.54
CA PHE A 88 -16.92 15.21 -19.47
C PHE A 88 -17.15 16.51 -18.69
N ILE A 89 -16.19 16.95 -17.87
CA ILE A 89 -16.23 18.20 -17.10
C ILE A 89 -16.30 19.42 -18.03
N SER A 90 -15.73 19.35 -19.23
CA SER A 90 -15.57 20.49 -20.15
C SER A 90 -16.79 20.81 -21.04
N PHE A 91 -17.86 20.01 -21.01
CA PHE A 91 -19.02 20.29 -21.90
C PHE A 91 -19.70 21.61 -21.57
N LYS A 92 -19.97 22.41 -22.62
CA LYS A 92 -20.27 23.85 -22.54
C LYS A 92 -21.59 24.25 -21.84
N ARG A 93 -22.62 23.38 -21.80
CA ARG A 93 -23.97 23.76 -21.40
C ARG A 93 -24.21 23.94 -19.91
N ASP A 94 -23.34 23.43 -19.06
CA ASP A 94 -23.45 23.58 -17.61
C ASP A 94 -22.10 23.36 -16.92
N ARG A 95 -21.16 24.25 -17.21
CA ARG A 95 -19.77 24.09 -16.79
C ARG A 95 -19.60 24.08 -15.26
N TYR A 96 -20.52 24.68 -14.52
CA TYR A 96 -20.37 24.89 -13.08
C TYR A 96 -20.79 23.71 -12.23
N SER A 97 -21.86 23.04 -12.61
CA SER A 97 -22.24 21.80 -11.96
C SER A 97 -21.30 20.66 -12.35
N ARG A 98 -20.75 20.69 -13.57
CA ARG A 98 -19.91 19.60 -14.09
C ARG A 98 -18.55 19.48 -13.45
N ILE A 99 -17.98 20.55 -12.85
CA ILE A 99 -16.73 20.42 -12.08
C ILE A 99 -16.88 19.42 -10.91
N TRP A 100 -18.09 19.26 -10.39
CA TRP A 100 -18.39 18.32 -9.33
C TRP A 100 -18.36 16.86 -9.78
N LEU A 101 -18.35 16.58 -11.11
CA LEU A 101 -18.13 15.24 -11.66
C LEU A 101 -16.74 14.68 -11.35
N VAL A 102 -15.77 15.54 -11.03
CA VAL A 102 -14.43 15.07 -10.65
C VAL A 102 -14.48 14.14 -9.45
N LEU A 103 -15.36 14.39 -8.46
CA LEU A 103 -15.52 13.54 -7.28
C LEU A 103 -15.92 12.10 -7.64
N PRO A 104 -17.10 11.84 -8.25
CA PRO A 104 -17.51 10.47 -8.54
C PRO A 104 -16.59 9.81 -9.58
N ILE A 105 -16.02 10.56 -10.54
CA ILE A 105 -15.14 9.97 -11.56
C ILE A 105 -13.83 9.49 -10.91
N VAL A 106 -13.16 10.31 -10.10
CA VAL A 106 -11.89 9.93 -9.46
C VAL A 106 -12.09 8.79 -8.48
N LEU A 107 -13.13 8.86 -7.62
CA LEU A 107 -13.44 7.78 -6.69
C LEU A 107 -13.72 6.47 -7.43
N THR A 108 -14.58 6.50 -8.45
CA THR A 108 -14.89 5.30 -9.24
C THR A 108 -13.65 4.78 -9.97
N ALA A 109 -12.81 5.68 -10.50
CA ALA A 109 -11.55 5.28 -11.15
C ALA A 109 -10.61 4.56 -10.16
N ASP A 110 -10.42 5.10 -8.94
CA ASP A 110 -9.58 4.49 -7.91
C ASP A 110 -10.11 3.11 -7.50
N GLU A 111 -11.43 2.95 -7.31
CA GLU A 111 -12.03 1.69 -6.91
C GLU A 111 -12.01 0.64 -8.03
N VAL A 112 -12.42 1.02 -9.24
CA VAL A 112 -12.51 0.06 -10.35
C VAL A 112 -11.14 -0.44 -10.77
N ARG A 113 -10.13 0.46 -10.90
CA ARG A 113 -8.78 0.05 -11.28
C ARG A 113 -8.07 -0.79 -10.22
N SER A 114 -8.53 -0.74 -8.96
CA SER A 114 -7.98 -1.57 -7.88
C SER A 114 -8.47 -3.03 -7.90
N VAL A 115 -9.54 -3.33 -8.67
CA VAL A 115 -10.11 -4.68 -8.79
C VAL A 115 -10.16 -5.21 -10.23
N PHE A 116 -10.08 -4.34 -11.23
CA PHE A 116 -10.22 -4.68 -12.66
C PHE A 116 -9.23 -3.86 -13.54
N PRO A 117 -8.67 -4.45 -14.62
CA PRO A 117 -8.63 -5.86 -15.00
C PRO A 117 -7.56 -6.64 -14.21
N PHE A 118 -7.45 -7.95 -14.46
CA PHE A 118 -6.39 -8.83 -13.90
C PHE A 118 -6.29 -8.81 -12.36
N LYS A 119 -7.41 -8.70 -11.66
CA LYS A 119 -7.56 -8.48 -10.20
C LYS A 119 -7.13 -7.08 -9.74
N GLY A 120 -6.94 -6.16 -10.70
CA GLY A 120 -6.66 -4.75 -10.46
C GLY A 120 -5.21 -4.41 -10.09
N PHE A 121 -4.93 -3.11 -10.09
CA PHE A 121 -3.67 -2.55 -9.64
C PHE A 121 -3.94 -1.22 -8.92
N GLY A 122 -4.19 -1.27 -7.62
CA GLY A 122 -4.55 -0.12 -6.78
C GLY A 122 -3.39 0.53 -6.03
N TRP A 123 -2.13 0.40 -6.50
CA TRP A 123 -0.94 0.86 -5.78
C TRP A 123 -0.93 2.36 -5.50
N ASN A 124 -1.25 3.16 -6.51
CA ASN A 124 -1.23 4.62 -6.43
C ASN A 124 -2.63 5.23 -6.29
N ARG A 125 -3.52 4.61 -5.48
CA ARG A 125 -4.78 5.27 -5.06
C ARG A 125 -4.46 6.57 -4.34
N LEU A 126 -5.24 7.62 -4.58
CA LEU A 126 -4.96 8.94 -4.03
C LEU A 126 -4.99 8.95 -2.48
N SER A 127 -5.78 8.08 -1.88
CA SER A 127 -5.83 7.88 -0.43
C SER A 127 -4.45 7.57 0.19
N PHE A 128 -3.63 6.79 -0.50
CA PHE A 128 -2.32 6.36 0.01
C PHE A 128 -1.29 7.49 0.06
N SER A 129 -1.48 8.57 -0.69
CA SER A 129 -0.66 9.77 -0.58
C SER A 129 -1.03 10.67 0.62
N GLN A 130 -2.07 10.30 1.40
CA GLN A 130 -2.62 11.15 2.45
C GLN A 130 -2.17 10.77 3.86
N ALA A 131 -1.12 9.97 4.00
CA ALA A 131 -0.61 9.49 5.29
C ALA A 131 -0.16 10.62 6.25
N ASP A 132 0.19 11.79 5.71
CA ASP A 132 0.55 12.99 6.47
C ASP A 132 -0.52 14.09 6.44
N SER A 133 -1.68 13.83 5.81
CA SER A 133 -2.75 14.83 5.76
C SER A 133 -3.35 15.08 7.16
N PRO A 134 -3.82 16.30 7.42
CA PRO A 134 -4.46 16.63 8.72
C PRO A 134 -5.77 15.88 8.93
N PHE A 135 -6.38 15.32 7.89
CA PHE A 135 -7.66 14.59 7.96
C PHE A 135 -7.49 13.06 7.87
N ARG A 136 -6.26 12.52 7.90
CA ARG A 136 -5.99 11.08 7.73
C ARG A 136 -6.78 10.18 8.68
N ILE A 137 -7.04 10.64 9.91
CA ILE A 137 -7.76 9.86 10.93
C ILE A 137 -9.19 9.52 10.51
N ILE A 138 -9.79 10.27 9.58
CA ILE A 138 -11.13 9.99 9.07
C ILE A 138 -11.20 8.61 8.39
N ALA A 139 -10.07 8.09 7.89
CA ALA A 139 -10.01 6.73 7.33
C ALA A 139 -10.40 5.65 8.34
N SER A 140 -10.22 5.85 9.65
CA SER A 140 -10.66 4.88 10.67
C SER A 140 -12.19 4.74 10.78
N TYR A 141 -12.93 5.73 10.27
CA TYR A 141 -14.40 5.74 10.29
C TYR A 141 -15.02 5.41 8.93
N LEU A 142 -14.48 5.98 7.86
CA LEU A 142 -15.09 5.98 6.53
C LEU A 142 -14.20 5.34 5.45
N GLY A 143 -13.14 4.65 5.86
CA GLY A 143 -12.20 3.99 4.95
C GLY A 143 -11.28 4.94 4.20
N ASP A 144 -10.33 4.37 3.50
CA ASP A 144 -9.33 5.10 2.73
C ASP A 144 -9.95 5.93 1.58
N SER A 145 -11.06 5.48 0.96
CA SER A 145 -11.80 6.23 -0.07
C SER A 145 -12.26 7.61 0.41
N SER A 146 -12.46 7.78 1.73
CA SER A 146 -12.80 9.09 2.32
C SER A 146 -11.65 10.11 2.19
N LEU A 147 -10.41 9.65 2.20
CA LEU A 147 -9.24 10.50 2.00
C LEU A 147 -9.14 11.00 0.56
N THR A 148 -9.40 10.12 -0.42
CA THR A 148 -9.55 10.51 -1.82
C THR A 148 -10.67 11.55 -1.97
N PHE A 149 -11.84 11.30 -1.38
CA PHE A 149 -12.99 12.22 -1.40
C PHE A 149 -12.63 13.60 -0.87
N LEU A 150 -12.03 13.69 0.31
CA LEU A 150 -11.66 14.95 0.96
C LEU A 150 -10.57 15.70 0.19
N SER A 151 -9.57 15.00 -0.34
CA SER A 151 -8.50 15.60 -1.15
C SER A 151 -9.04 16.21 -2.44
N VAL A 152 -9.94 15.50 -3.14
CA VAL A 152 -10.60 16.02 -4.36
C VAL A 152 -11.55 17.16 -4.02
N LEU A 153 -12.30 17.09 -2.91
CA LEU A 153 -13.16 18.17 -2.43
C LEU A 153 -12.36 19.46 -2.14
N LEU A 154 -11.19 19.32 -1.50
CA LEU A 154 -10.25 20.44 -1.33
C LEU A 154 -9.79 21.03 -2.65
N GLY A 155 -9.51 20.19 -3.65
CA GLY A 155 -9.12 20.64 -4.98
C GLY A 155 -10.24 21.42 -5.69
N ILE A 156 -11.49 20.99 -5.56
CA ILE A 156 -12.65 21.75 -6.03
C ILE A 156 -12.76 23.10 -5.30
N ALA A 157 -12.61 23.08 -3.97
CA ALA A 157 -12.69 24.29 -3.17
C ALA A 157 -11.60 25.31 -3.56
N LEU A 158 -10.37 24.85 -3.78
CA LEU A 158 -9.27 25.69 -4.27
C LEU A 158 -9.58 26.27 -5.66
N TYR A 159 -10.07 25.44 -6.58
CA TYR A 159 -10.46 25.90 -7.91
C TYR A 159 -11.55 26.98 -7.84
N LEU A 160 -12.60 26.78 -7.02
CA LEU A 160 -13.68 27.73 -6.86
C LEU A 160 -13.22 29.04 -6.19
N LEU A 161 -12.29 28.94 -5.23
CA LEU A 161 -11.72 30.11 -4.57
C LEU A 161 -10.95 30.99 -5.56
N PHE A 162 -10.00 30.41 -6.29
CA PHE A 162 -9.09 31.17 -7.16
C PHE A 162 -9.69 31.53 -8.52
N ALA A 163 -10.47 30.64 -9.13
CA ALA A 163 -11.06 30.89 -10.44
C ALA A 163 -12.37 31.69 -10.38
N ARG A 164 -12.98 31.84 -9.18
CA ARG A 164 -14.32 32.35 -8.98
C ARG A 164 -14.48 33.32 -7.82
N ALA A 165 -13.45 33.54 -7.03
CA ALA A 165 -13.51 34.32 -5.77
C ALA A 165 -14.64 33.86 -4.83
N GLN A 166 -14.98 32.56 -4.83
CA GLN A 166 -16.04 31.99 -4.00
C GLN A 166 -15.56 31.83 -2.56
N LEU A 167 -15.79 32.79 -1.70
CA LEU A 167 -15.30 32.83 -0.32
C LEU A 167 -15.82 31.68 0.56
N THR A 168 -16.99 31.11 0.26
CA THR A 168 -17.50 29.91 0.96
C THR A 168 -16.54 28.72 0.87
N SER A 169 -15.67 28.69 -0.15
CA SER A 169 -14.62 27.67 -0.28
C SER A 169 -13.62 27.72 0.89
N VAL A 170 -13.38 28.87 1.49
CA VAL A 170 -12.50 29.02 2.66
C VAL A 170 -13.05 28.21 3.83
N ALA A 171 -14.36 28.26 4.06
CA ALA A 171 -15.02 27.50 5.12
C ALA A 171 -14.90 25.98 4.87
N VAL A 172 -15.03 25.53 3.63
CA VAL A 172 -14.84 24.11 3.28
C VAL A 172 -13.40 23.68 3.53
N ILE A 173 -12.42 24.46 3.11
CA ILE A 173 -10.99 24.18 3.33
C ILE A 173 -10.71 24.09 4.84
N ALA A 174 -11.15 25.09 5.61
CA ALA A 174 -10.96 25.12 7.05
C ALA A 174 -11.63 23.90 7.72
N PHE A 175 -12.87 23.58 7.35
CA PHE A 175 -13.60 22.43 7.90
C PHE A 175 -12.87 21.11 7.63
N VAL A 176 -12.46 20.85 6.38
CA VAL A 176 -11.76 19.61 6.04
C VAL A 176 -10.42 19.50 6.78
N CYS A 177 -9.63 20.58 6.82
CA CYS A 177 -8.33 20.56 7.50
C CYS A 177 -8.43 20.41 9.02
N THR A 178 -9.55 20.81 9.62
CA THR A 178 -9.75 20.73 11.08
C THR A 178 -10.66 19.58 11.51
N ALA A 179 -11.33 18.90 10.59
CA ALA A 179 -12.30 17.86 10.89
C ALA A 179 -11.73 16.74 11.78
N SER A 180 -10.48 16.34 11.56
CA SER A 180 -9.81 15.31 12.36
C SER A 180 -9.55 15.69 13.82
N LEU A 181 -9.55 16.98 14.15
CA LEU A 181 -9.40 17.45 15.54
C LEU A 181 -10.61 17.06 16.41
N PHE A 182 -11.75 16.83 15.77
CA PHE A 182 -13.01 16.48 16.43
C PHE A 182 -13.32 14.97 16.38
N VAL A 183 -12.44 14.19 15.75
CA VAL A 183 -12.61 12.73 15.59
C VAL A 183 -11.81 12.03 16.69
N PRO A 184 -12.46 11.35 17.64
CA PRO A 184 -11.75 10.60 18.65
C PRO A 184 -11.00 9.42 18.04
N VAL A 185 -9.76 9.21 18.47
CA VAL A 185 -9.00 8.01 18.10
C VAL A 185 -9.32 6.93 19.13
N GLN A 186 -9.81 5.81 18.66
CA GLN A 186 -10.02 4.63 19.50
C GLN A 186 -8.66 4.11 19.96
N SER A 187 -8.41 4.07 21.26
CA SER A 187 -7.08 3.78 21.82
C SER A 187 -7.09 2.79 22.99
N SER A 188 -8.11 1.97 23.13
CA SER A 188 -8.13 0.95 24.17
C SER A 188 -7.28 -0.25 23.79
N GLY A 189 -5.98 -0.20 24.08
CA GLY A 189 -5.10 -1.36 24.03
C GLY A 189 -5.39 -2.31 25.17
N GLN A 190 -5.45 -3.60 24.88
CA GLN A 190 -5.54 -4.68 25.90
C GLN A 190 -4.19 -5.41 25.95
N GLY A 191 -3.25 -4.87 26.74
CA GLY A 191 -1.92 -5.42 26.83
C GLY A 191 -0.95 -4.87 25.79
N SER A 192 0.27 -5.40 25.80
CA SER A 192 1.34 -5.06 24.87
C SER A 192 2.12 -6.31 24.49
N ALA A 193 2.82 -6.26 23.36
CA ALA A 193 3.78 -7.26 22.94
C ALA A 193 5.12 -6.58 22.61
N ARG A 194 6.22 -7.20 23.04
CA ARG A 194 7.57 -6.81 22.69
C ARG A 194 8.00 -7.53 21.41
N VAL A 195 8.19 -6.81 20.35
CA VAL A 195 8.50 -7.36 19.03
C VAL A 195 9.91 -7.02 18.63
N LEU A 196 10.63 -7.99 18.08
CA LEU A 196 11.91 -7.82 17.42
C LEU A 196 11.71 -8.00 15.90
N ALA A 197 11.71 -6.90 15.17
CA ALA A 197 11.65 -6.88 13.70
C ALA A 197 13.07 -6.87 13.12
N VAL A 198 13.41 -7.84 12.29
CA VAL A 198 14.77 -8.03 11.77
C VAL A 198 14.82 -7.79 10.26
N GLN A 199 15.67 -6.86 9.85
CA GLN A 199 16.04 -6.57 8.47
C GLN A 199 17.44 -7.12 8.21
N GLY A 200 17.54 -8.27 7.52
CA GLY A 200 18.84 -8.91 7.28
C GLY A 200 19.65 -8.25 6.19
N ASN A 201 18.99 -7.46 5.32
CA ASN A 201 19.51 -6.99 4.05
C ASN A 201 19.65 -8.14 3.03
N VAL A 202 19.97 -7.79 1.79
CA VAL A 202 20.32 -8.72 0.71
C VAL A 202 21.52 -8.13 -0.01
N PRO A 203 22.53 -8.92 -0.37
CA PRO A 203 23.61 -8.43 -1.21
C PRO A 203 23.00 -7.84 -2.48
N ARG A 204 23.56 -6.76 -3.03
CA ARG A 204 23.12 -6.21 -4.33
C ARG A 204 23.19 -7.32 -5.37
N LEU A 205 22.05 -7.95 -5.62
CA LEU A 205 21.93 -9.07 -6.52
C LEU A 205 21.86 -8.54 -7.95
N GLY A 206 22.79 -9.01 -8.78
CA GLY A 206 22.49 -9.24 -10.19
C GLY A 206 21.41 -10.32 -10.32
N LEU A 207 20.90 -10.55 -11.53
CA LEU A 207 19.80 -11.46 -11.88
C LEU A 207 19.94 -12.94 -11.45
N ASP A 208 20.94 -13.29 -10.66
CA ASP A 208 21.31 -14.67 -10.31
C ASP A 208 20.87 -15.05 -8.90
N PHE A 209 19.53 -15.11 -8.68
CA PHE A 209 18.91 -15.55 -7.42
C PHE A 209 19.31 -16.96 -7.00
N ASN A 210 19.66 -17.82 -7.95
CA ASN A 210 19.94 -19.24 -7.67
C ASN A 210 21.40 -19.53 -7.31
N SER A 211 22.32 -18.59 -7.55
CA SER A 211 23.76 -18.84 -7.30
C SER A 211 24.16 -18.65 -5.82
N ARG A 212 23.26 -18.12 -4.98
CA ARG A 212 23.50 -17.79 -3.58
C ARG A 212 22.37 -18.24 -2.66
N ALA A 213 21.86 -19.44 -2.92
CA ALA A 213 20.88 -20.07 -2.04
C ALA A 213 21.38 -20.02 -0.58
N GLU A 214 20.47 -19.70 0.35
CA GLU A 214 20.73 -19.58 1.80
C GLU A 214 21.52 -18.32 2.22
N GLU A 215 22.03 -17.49 1.33
CA GLU A 215 22.75 -16.27 1.74
C GLU A 215 21.81 -15.28 2.45
N VAL A 216 20.59 -15.10 1.90
CA VAL A 216 19.56 -14.24 2.51
C VAL A 216 19.14 -14.77 3.87
N PHE A 217 18.93 -16.08 3.97
CA PHE A 217 18.64 -16.74 5.24
C PHE A 217 19.74 -16.50 6.28
N ASN A 218 21.01 -16.75 5.92
CA ASN A 218 22.14 -16.55 6.81
C ASN A 218 22.29 -15.12 7.31
N MET A 219 22.03 -14.12 6.44
CA MET A 219 22.05 -12.72 6.85
C MET A 219 20.98 -12.39 7.89
N HIS A 220 19.76 -12.93 7.75
CA HIS A 220 18.70 -12.76 8.74
C HIS A 220 19.01 -13.49 10.04
N LEU A 221 19.55 -14.70 9.96
CA LEU A 221 19.96 -15.50 11.12
C LEU A 221 21.03 -14.77 11.94
N GLU A 222 22.10 -14.30 11.29
CA GLU A 222 23.20 -13.58 11.96
C GLU A 222 22.74 -12.25 12.54
N GLN A 223 21.91 -11.50 11.81
CA GLN A 223 21.36 -10.24 12.32
C GLN A 223 20.45 -10.47 13.53
N THR A 224 19.69 -11.58 13.54
CA THR A 224 18.86 -11.94 14.68
C THR A 224 19.69 -12.30 15.90
N LYS A 225 20.73 -13.14 15.75
CA LYS A 225 21.65 -13.48 16.85
C LYS A 225 22.33 -12.22 17.41
N LYS A 226 22.77 -11.33 16.53
CA LYS A 226 23.36 -10.05 16.93
C LYS A 226 22.38 -9.20 17.73
N ALA A 227 21.12 -9.06 17.26
CA ALA A 227 20.09 -8.31 17.96
C ALA A 227 19.80 -8.89 19.35
N LEU A 228 19.57 -10.21 19.43
CA LEU A 228 19.28 -10.90 20.70
C LEU A 228 20.39 -10.80 21.73
N ASN A 229 21.65 -10.65 21.31
CA ASN A 229 22.78 -10.41 22.20
C ASN A 229 22.91 -8.94 22.66
N GLN A 230 22.21 -8.00 22.02
CA GLN A 230 22.29 -6.57 22.31
C GLN A 230 21.09 -6.02 23.06
N ILE A 231 19.91 -6.64 22.92
CA ILE A 231 18.69 -6.21 23.61
C ILE A 231 18.72 -6.62 25.08
N GLU A 232 18.21 -5.74 25.95
CA GLU A 232 18.19 -6.00 27.40
C GLU A 232 17.08 -6.96 27.84
N ARG A 233 15.98 -6.99 27.10
CA ARG A 233 14.81 -7.78 27.44
C ARG A 233 14.44 -8.70 26.28
N LYS A 234 14.09 -9.92 26.62
CA LYS A 234 13.62 -10.92 25.66
C LYS A 234 12.36 -10.43 24.92
N PRO A 235 12.30 -10.51 23.57
CA PRO A 235 11.09 -10.22 22.82
C PRO A 235 10.05 -11.36 23.01
N ASP A 236 8.77 -11.00 22.91
CA ASP A 236 7.68 -11.98 22.92
C ASP A 236 7.65 -12.77 21.60
N PHE A 237 8.06 -12.15 20.50
CA PHE A 237 8.28 -12.83 19.23
C PHE A 237 9.20 -12.02 18.30
N ILE A 238 9.75 -12.72 17.30
CA ILE A 238 10.63 -12.18 16.26
C ILE A 238 9.89 -12.21 14.93
N VAL A 239 10.15 -11.22 14.07
CA VAL A 239 9.58 -11.15 12.72
C VAL A 239 10.70 -11.00 11.69
N TRP A 240 10.71 -11.89 10.70
CA TRP A 240 11.54 -11.81 9.50
C TRP A 240 10.69 -11.40 8.29
N PRO A 241 11.23 -10.67 7.32
CA PRO A 241 10.50 -10.17 6.15
C PRO A 241 10.10 -11.27 5.16
N GLU A 242 9.40 -10.87 4.10
CA GLU A 242 9.06 -11.72 2.95
C GLU A 242 10.32 -12.29 2.31
N ASN A 243 10.32 -13.59 2.00
CA ASN A 243 11.44 -14.31 1.38
C ASN A 243 12.77 -14.17 2.14
N ALA A 244 12.72 -13.94 3.45
CA ALA A 244 13.92 -14.00 4.30
C ALA A 244 14.57 -15.38 4.26
N VAL A 245 13.77 -16.41 3.98
CA VAL A 245 14.23 -17.78 3.71
C VAL A 245 13.96 -18.07 2.24
N ASP A 246 15.02 -18.04 1.46
CA ASP A 246 15.06 -18.18 0.00
C ASP A 246 15.04 -19.64 -0.49
N VAL A 247 15.08 -20.57 0.43
CA VAL A 247 14.92 -22.02 0.19
C VAL A 247 13.74 -22.55 1.00
N ASP A 248 13.13 -23.66 0.55
CA ASP A 248 12.04 -24.29 1.29
C ASP A 248 12.58 -24.95 2.58
N PRO A 249 12.22 -24.46 3.78
CA PRO A 249 12.75 -24.96 5.05
C PRO A 249 12.25 -26.37 5.40
N PHE A 250 11.22 -26.88 4.70
CA PHE A 250 10.73 -28.25 4.90
C PHE A 250 11.48 -29.25 3.99
N LEU A 251 11.98 -28.81 2.86
CA LEU A 251 12.82 -29.61 1.96
C LEU A 251 14.30 -29.53 2.36
N ASN A 252 14.76 -28.34 2.75
CA ASN A 252 16.09 -28.14 3.30
C ASN A 252 16.05 -28.27 4.84
N LYS A 253 16.31 -29.49 5.30
CA LYS A 253 16.25 -29.83 6.73
C LYS A 253 17.24 -29.06 7.59
N GLU A 254 18.38 -28.66 7.03
CA GLU A 254 19.39 -27.89 7.75
C GLU A 254 18.88 -26.48 8.07
N VAL A 255 18.29 -25.78 7.08
CA VAL A 255 17.68 -24.46 7.27
C VAL A 255 16.49 -24.55 8.25
N GLY A 256 15.61 -25.52 8.07
CA GLY A 256 14.48 -25.73 8.98
C GLY A 256 14.92 -25.96 10.43
N GLU A 257 15.95 -26.81 10.66
CA GLU A 257 16.48 -27.08 11.99
C GLU A 257 17.20 -25.86 12.59
N GLN A 258 17.85 -25.04 11.78
CA GLN A 258 18.47 -23.80 12.28
C GLN A 258 17.42 -22.79 12.77
N ILE A 259 16.26 -22.65 12.07
CA ILE A 259 15.14 -21.82 12.54
C ILE A 259 14.56 -22.38 13.83
N SER A 260 14.29 -23.69 13.87
CA SER A 260 13.77 -24.39 15.04
C SER A 260 14.71 -24.24 16.24
N SER A 261 16.02 -24.42 16.01
CA SER A 261 17.04 -24.27 17.06
C SER A 261 17.14 -22.84 17.55
N LEU A 262 17.01 -21.84 16.69
CA LEU A 262 16.99 -20.42 17.07
C LEU A 262 15.79 -20.15 17.99
N ALA A 263 14.58 -20.57 17.59
CA ALA A 263 13.37 -20.41 18.40
C ALA A 263 13.51 -21.07 19.79
N ARG A 264 14.00 -22.32 19.84
CA ARG A 264 14.24 -23.05 21.09
C ARG A 264 15.29 -22.40 21.98
N SER A 265 16.43 -22.02 21.40
CA SER A 265 17.56 -21.48 22.17
C SER A 265 17.21 -20.20 22.93
N PHE A 266 16.34 -19.38 22.36
CA PHE A 266 15.84 -18.15 22.95
C PHE A 266 14.44 -18.31 23.56
N SER A 267 13.82 -19.50 23.45
CA SER A 267 12.42 -19.77 23.82
C SER A 267 11.47 -18.71 23.30
N THR A 268 11.65 -18.26 22.04
CA THR A 268 10.94 -17.12 21.45
C THR A 268 10.34 -17.53 20.12
N PRO A 269 9.02 -17.36 19.90
CA PRO A 269 8.39 -17.61 18.61
C PRO A 269 8.97 -16.73 17.51
N ILE A 270 8.99 -17.24 16.27
CA ILE A 270 9.51 -16.52 15.09
C ILE A 270 8.51 -16.60 13.96
N ILE A 271 8.09 -15.44 13.42
CA ILE A 271 7.33 -15.34 12.18
C ILE A 271 8.31 -15.14 11.02
N VAL A 272 8.34 -16.08 10.09
CA VAL A 272 9.33 -16.14 9.01
C VAL A 272 8.65 -16.05 7.65
N GLY A 273 9.10 -15.13 6.79
CA GLY A 273 8.72 -15.13 5.38
C GLY A 273 9.59 -16.12 4.59
N ALA A 274 8.96 -17.08 3.93
CA ALA A 274 9.66 -18.14 3.21
C ALA A 274 9.01 -18.46 1.85
N VAL A 275 9.82 -19.01 0.94
CA VAL A 275 9.35 -19.61 -0.33
C VAL A 275 9.23 -21.11 -0.16
N LEU A 276 8.00 -21.60 -0.17
CA LEU A 276 7.70 -23.04 -0.15
C LEU A 276 7.57 -23.60 -1.56
N ARG A 277 7.71 -24.90 -1.72
CA ARG A 277 7.54 -25.60 -3.00
C ARG A 277 6.47 -26.68 -2.89
N ASP A 278 5.51 -26.65 -3.79
CA ASP A 278 4.51 -27.69 -3.95
C ASP A 278 4.55 -28.21 -5.38
N SER A 279 4.92 -29.49 -5.54
CA SER A 279 4.98 -30.14 -6.86
C SER A 279 5.76 -29.31 -7.91
N ASN A 280 6.86 -28.69 -7.52
CA ASN A 280 7.72 -27.81 -8.32
C ASN A 280 7.22 -26.35 -8.52
N GLN A 281 6.03 -25.99 -8.02
CA GLN A 281 5.56 -24.61 -8.05
C GLN A 281 5.83 -23.90 -6.73
N PRO A 282 6.27 -22.63 -6.75
CA PRO A 282 6.55 -21.88 -5.54
C PRO A 282 5.27 -21.36 -4.88
N LYS A 283 5.33 -21.23 -3.54
CA LYS A 283 4.33 -20.55 -2.70
C LYS A 283 5.05 -19.54 -1.81
N ASN A 284 4.56 -18.33 -1.76
CA ASN A 284 5.05 -17.31 -0.83
C ASN A 284 4.28 -17.45 0.50
N ALA A 285 4.98 -17.62 1.59
CA ALA A 285 4.37 -17.93 2.87
C ALA A 285 4.94 -17.12 4.04
N SER A 286 4.07 -16.88 5.02
CA SER A 286 4.42 -16.46 6.37
C SER A 286 4.20 -17.64 7.30
N ILE A 287 5.22 -18.01 8.05
CA ILE A 287 5.24 -19.23 8.87
C ILE A 287 5.57 -18.85 10.31
N LEU A 288 4.77 -19.34 11.26
CA LEU A 288 5.04 -19.22 12.67
C LEU A 288 5.73 -20.49 13.18
N TRP A 289 6.96 -20.37 13.68
CA TRP A 289 7.59 -21.31 14.59
C TRP A 289 7.31 -20.88 16.02
N ASN A 290 6.84 -21.81 16.86
CA ASN A 290 6.62 -21.56 18.27
C ASN A 290 7.95 -21.58 19.07
N SER A 291 7.91 -21.31 20.37
CA SER A 291 9.07 -21.30 21.26
C SER A 291 9.76 -22.67 21.43
N ASP A 292 9.06 -23.75 21.12
CA ASP A 292 9.59 -25.13 21.18
C ASP A 292 10.26 -25.51 19.84
N GLY A 293 10.22 -24.62 18.84
CA GLY A 293 10.80 -24.83 17.53
C GLY A 293 9.93 -25.63 16.57
N ASP A 294 8.66 -25.83 16.89
CA ASP A 294 7.70 -26.50 16.04
C ASP A 294 6.93 -25.48 15.18
N VAL A 295 6.56 -25.89 13.96
CA VAL A 295 5.71 -25.07 13.08
C VAL A 295 4.27 -25.10 13.58
N GLU A 296 3.72 -23.94 13.92
CA GLU A 296 2.37 -23.83 14.47
C GLU A 296 1.33 -23.39 13.44
N SER A 297 1.69 -22.48 12.55
CA SER A 297 0.77 -22.02 11.50
C SER A 297 1.51 -21.55 10.25
N ILE A 298 0.86 -21.71 9.11
CA ILE A 298 1.38 -21.29 7.79
C ILE A 298 0.28 -20.50 7.08
N TYR A 299 0.57 -19.23 6.79
CA TYR A 299 -0.23 -18.39 5.91
C TYR A 299 0.43 -18.35 4.53
N VAL A 300 -0.31 -18.72 3.48
CA VAL A 300 0.16 -18.61 2.09
C VAL A 300 -0.45 -17.37 1.46
N LYS A 301 0.36 -16.57 0.80
CA LYS A 301 -0.02 -15.33 0.10
C LYS A 301 -1.17 -15.59 -0.87
N ARG A 302 -2.26 -14.83 -0.73
CA ARG A 302 -3.50 -15.02 -1.49
C ARG A 302 -3.60 -14.11 -2.72
N THR A 303 -3.05 -12.90 -2.61
CA THR A 303 -3.00 -11.95 -3.72
C THR A 303 -1.59 -11.86 -4.26
N LEU A 304 -1.36 -12.53 -5.38
CA LEU A 304 -0.05 -12.59 -6.02
C LEU A 304 0.28 -11.27 -6.74
N THR A 305 1.57 -10.96 -6.78
CA THR A 305 2.11 -9.77 -7.47
C THR A 305 2.19 -10.02 -8.97
N PRO A 306 1.48 -9.23 -9.82
CA PRO A 306 1.63 -9.34 -11.27
C PRO A 306 3.07 -9.10 -11.70
N PHE A 307 3.54 -9.86 -12.68
CA PHE A 307 4.91 -9.87 -13.23
C PHE A 307 6.03 -10.24 -12.24
N GLY A 308 5.71 -10.47 -10.97
CA GLY A 308 6.67 -10.95 -9.97
C GLY A 308 6.41 -12.41 -9.58
N GLU A 309 5.14 -12.76 -9.39
CA GLU A 309 4.71 -14.09 -8.93
C GLU A 309 3.77 -14.79 -9.91
N TYR A 310 3.30 -14.11 -10.94
CA TYR A 310 2.61 -14.67 -12.10
C TYR A 310 2.66 -13.70 -13.28
N ILE A 311 2.50 -14.20 -14.49
CA ILE A 311 2.48 -13.38 -15.70
C ILE A 311 1.03 -13.26 -16.23
N PRO A 312 0.40 -12.08 -16.15
CA PRO A 312 -0.88 -11.84 -16.81
C PRO A 312 -0.77 -12.01 -18.33
N LEU A 313 -1.74 -12.71 -18.96
CA LEU A 313 -1.72 -12.97 -20.41
C LEU A 313 -0.36 -13.47 -20.90
N ARG A 314 0.19 -14.50 -20.26
CA ARG A 314 1.55 -15.03 -20.45
C ARG A 314 1.98 -15.07 -21.91
N SER A 315 1.17 -15.66 -22.80
CA SER A 315 1.50 -15.77 -24.23
C SER A 315 1.71 -14.42 -24.94
N LEU A 316 1.03 -13.35 -24.49
CA LEU A 316 1.21 -12.01 -25.04
C LEU A 316 2.39 -11.30 -24.37
N SER A 317 2.56 -11.50 -23.06
CA SER A 317 3.62 -10.86 -22.28
C SER A 317 5.02 -11.36 -22.70
N GLU A 318 5.16 -12.64 -23.00
CA GLU A 318 6.41 -13.25 -23.50
C GLU A 318 6.84 -12.70 -24.87
N LEU A 319 5.88 -12.29 -25.72
CA LEU A 319 6.19 -11.63 -27.00
C LEU A 319 6.81 -10.24 -26.83
N VAL A 320 6.51 -9.55 -25.73
CA VAL A 320 6.93 -8.15 -25.49
C VAL A 320 8.04 -8.03 -24.46
N SER A 321 8.27 -9.04 -23.63
CA SER A 321 9.30 -9.04 -22.59
C SER A 321 9.94 -10.43 -22.43
N PRO A 322 11.17 -10.62 -22.88
CA PRO A 322 11.90 -11.89 -22.67
C PRO A 322 12.07 -12.27 -21.19
N LEU A 323 12.00 -11.27 -20.29
CA LEU A 323 12.08 -11.50 -18.84
C LEU A 323 10.86 -12.24 -18.29
N ALA A 324 9.71 -12.21 -19.00
CA ALA A 324 8.50 -12.92 -18.60
C ALA A 324 8.68 -14.45 -18.60
N GLU A 325 9.57 -14.99 -19.44
CA GLU A 325 9.87 -16.42 -19.49
C GLU A 325 10.51 -16.94 -18.19
N ASN A 326 11.24 -16.07 -17.48
CA ASN A 326 11.96 -16.43 -16.26
C ASN A 326 11.11 -16.38 -14.98
N VAL A 327 9.88 -15.86 -15.05
CA VAL A 327 8.98 -15.77 -13.89
C VAL A 327 8.18 -17.07 -13.74
N ALA A 328 8.41 -17.78 -12.63
CA ALA A 328 7.60 -18.94 -12.26
C ALA A 328 6.21 -18.48 -11.75
N ASP A 329 5.16 -19.22 -12.11
CA ASP A 329 3.82 -18.96 -11.58
C ASP A 329 3.70 -19.58 -10.19
N PHE A 330 3.49 -18.71 -9.19
CA PHE A 330 3.25 -19.08 -7.80
C PHE A 330 1.82 -19.61 -7.59
N ILE A 331 1.65 -20.49 -6.61
CA ILE A 331 0.35 -20.97 -6.19
C ILE A 331 -0.20 -20.03 -5.11
N PRO A 332 -1.37 -19.39 -5.32
CA PRO A 332 -1.98 -18.54 -4.31
C PRO A 332 -2.59 -19.37 -3.16
N GLY A 333 -2.56 -18.84 -1.95
CA GLY A 333 -3.32 -19.34 -0.82
C GLY A 333 -4.83 -19.11 -0.98
N THR A 334 -5.61 -19.89 -0.24
CA THR A 334 -7.08 -19.85 -0.29
C THR A 334 -7.72 -19.40 1.02
N MET A 335 -6.98 -19.48 2.15
CA MET A 335 -7.49 -19.21 3.48
C MET A 335 -6.82 -18.01 4.14
N SER A 336 -7.57 -17.27 4.93
CA SER A 336 -7.04 -16.32 5.90
C SER A 336 -6.60 -17.08 7.14
N ILE A 337 -5.32 -16.98 7.50
CA ILE A 337 -4.73 -17.64 8.67
C ILE A 337 -3.99 -16.57 9.47
N GLN A 338 -4.29 -16.46 10.75
CA GLN A 338 -3.59 -15.60 11.69
C GLN A 338 -2.59 -16.42 12.50
N HIS A 339 -1.48 -15.79 12.86
CA HIS A 339 -0.49 -16.39 13.75
C HIS A 339 -0.88 -16.09 15.20
N LYS A 340 -1.23 -17.13 15.94
CA LYS A 340 -1.58 -17.02 17.36
C LYS A 340 -0.33 -17.23 18.21
N ILE A 341 0.06 -16.19 18.90
CA ILE A 341 1.15 -16.17 19.87
C ILE A 341 0.50 -15.88 21.23
N ASP A 342 1.05 -16.38 22.33
CA ASP A 342 0.45 -16.26 23.68
C ASP A 342 -0.07 -14.86 23.99
N VAL A 343 0.68 -13.82 23.60
CA VAL A 343 0.35 -12.42 23.88
C VAL A 343 -0.41 -11.74 22.75
N ALA A 344 -0.33 -12.24 21.50
CA ALA A 344 -0.84 -11.55 20.33
C ALA A 344 -1.51 -12.48 19.31
N ASN A 345 -2.58 -11.99 18.66
CA ASN A 345 -3.15 -12.60 17.48
C ASN A 345 -2.77 -11.73 16.25
N VAL A 346 -1.80 -12.22 15.48
CA VAL A 346 -1.13 -11.47 14.44
C VAL A 346 -1.76 -11.75 13.08
N ALA A 347 -2.18 -10.69 12.37
CA ALA A 347 -2.60 -10.76 10.97
C ALA A 347 -1.37 -10.63 10.05
N PRO A 348 -0.95 -11.68 9.34
CA PRO A 348 0.09 -11.57 8.32
C PRO A 348 -0.46 -10.92 7.04
N ILE A 349 0.29 -10.00 6.47
CA ILE A 349 0.07 -9.39 5.16
C ILE A 349 1.39 -9.47 4.40
N ILE A 350 1.38 -10.07 3.22
CA ILE A 350 2.60 -10.22 2.44
C ILE A 350 2.61 -9.22 1.28
N CYS A 351 3.47 -8.21 1.38
CA CYS A 351 3.87 -7.27 0.34
C CYS A 351 2.68 -6.65 -0.43
N TYR A 352 2.46 -7.05 -1.67
CA TYR A 352 1.42 -6.55 -2.58
C TYR A 352 -0.02 -6.71 -2.03
N GLU A 353 -0.24 -7.60 -1.09
CA GLU A 353 -1.56 -7.79 -0.46
C GLU A 353 -2.09 -6.54 0.22
N LEU A 354 -1.21 -5.62 0.65
CA LEU A 354 -1.58 -4.34 1.26
C LEU A 354 -2.56 -3.51 0.44
N ILE A 355 -2.52 -3.62 -0.89
CA ILE A 355 -3.39 -2.84 -1.77
C ILE A 355 -4.76 -3.49 -2.03
N ASN A 356 -4.97 -4.72 -1.56
CA ASN A 356 -6.21 -5.46 -1.72
C ASN A 356 -7.07 -5.38 -0.46
N ASP A 357 -8.12 -4.56 -0.49
CA ASP A 357 -8.97 -4.27 0.66
C ASP A 357 -9.64 -5.53 1.23
N SER A 358 -10.15 -6.40 0.37
CA SER A 358 -10.81 -7.65 0.76
C SER A 358 -9.84 -8.60 1.48
N ASN A 359 -8.61 -8.69 0.99
CA ASN A 359 -7.58 -9.53 1.59
C ASN A 359 -7.15 -9.01 2.96
N VAL A 360 -6.83 -7.72 3.04
CA VAL A 360 -6.44 -7.08 4.31
C VAL A 360 -7.55 -7.20 5.33
N ASN A 361 -8.80 -6.87 4.96
CA ASN A 361 -9.94 -6.93 5.87
C ASN A 361 -10.14 -8.33 6.45
N SER A 362 -10.07 -9.36 5.62
CA SER A 362 -10.26 -10.74 6.08
C SER A 362 -9.12 -11.27 6.95
N ASN A 363 -7.87 -10.78 6.76
CA ASN A 363 -6.74 -11.17 7.58
C ASN A 363 -6.73 -10.43 8.93
N VAL A 364 -7.15 -9.16 8.94
CA VAL A 364 -7.16 -8.31 10.14
C VAL A 364 -8.33 -8.63 11.07
N ASP A 365 -9.42 -9.22 10.54
CA ASP A 365 -10.61 -9.52 11.35
C ASP A 365 -10.29 -10.50 12.49
N GLY A 366 -10.55 -10.07 13.73
CA GLY A 366 -10.22 -10.81 14.96
C GLY A 366 -8.75 -10.72 15.41
N SER A 367 -7.86 -10.08 14.66
CA SER A 367 -6.46 -9.85 15.11
C SER A 367 -6.34 -8.65 16.03
N ASN A 368 -5.22 -8.53 16.74
CA ASN A 368 -4.88 -7.35 17.55
C ASN A 368 -3.57 -6.66 17.14
N LEU A 369 -2.86 -7.21 16.16
CA LEU A 369 -1.63 -6.69 15.58
C LEU A 369 -1.55 -7.08 14.11
N VAL A 370 -0.98 -6.21 13.26
CA VAL A 370 -0.70 -6.52 11.86
C VAL A 370 0.80 -6.61 11.64
N VAL A 371 1.24 -7.65 10.96
CA VAL A 371 2.61 -7.81 10.48
C VAL A 371 2.61 -7.75 8.96
N VAL A 372 3.36 -6.81 8.40
CA VAL A 372 3.56 -6.65 6.96
C VAL A 372 4.96 -7.11 6.62
N GLN A 373 5.07 -8.20 5.87
CA GLN A 373 6.33 -8.76 5.41
C GLN A 373 6.57 -8.39 3.96
N THR A 374 7.68 -7.72 3.65
CA THR A 374 7.96 -7.21 2.29
C THR A 374 9.36 -7.59 1.81
N ASN A 375 9.47 -7.76 0.49
CA ASN A 375 10.75 -7.90 -0.18
C ASN A 375 10.91 -6.79 -1.22
N ASN A 376 11.71 -5.78 -0.91
CA ASN A 376 11.96 -4.63 -1.78
C ASN A 376 13.27 -4.73 -2.55
N ALA A 377 13.99 -5.86 -2.47
CA ALA A 377 15.32 -6.03 -3.09
C ALA A 377 15.33 -5.79 -4.61
N THR A 378 14.23 -6.08 -5.27
CA THR A 378 14.08 -5.93 -6.73
C THR A 378 13.83 -4.49 -7.18
N PHE A 379 13.47 -3.59 -6.26
CA PHE A 379 13.08 -2.21 -6.60
C PHE A 379 14.18 -1.17 -6.29
N ALA A 380 15.37 -1.65 -5.87
CA ALA A 380 16.56 -0.85 -5.60
C ALA A 380 16.28 0.43 -4.78
N ASP A 381 16.94 1.55 -5.13
CA ASP A 381 16.81 2.83 -4.43
C ASP A 381 15.58 3.66 -4.91
N SER A 382 14.54 3.01 -5.41
CA SER A 382 13.31 3.69 -5.86
C SER A 382 12.43 4.16 -4.70
N GLY A 383 11.45 5.00 -5.00
CA GLY A 383 10.44 5.43 -4.02
C GLY A 383 9.45 4.34 -3.59
N GLN A 384 9.51 3.13 -4.16
CA GLN A 384 8.55 2.05 -3.94
C GLN A 384 8.44 1.65 -2.45
N SER A 385 9.57 1.49 -1.75
CA SER A 385 9.58 1.09 -0.34
C SER A 385 8.88 2.11 0.57
N ILE A 386 9.06 3.41 0.29
CA ILE A 386 8.39 4.47 1.06
C ILE A 386 6.90 4.58 0.66
N GLN A 387 6.55 4.38 -0.61
CA GLN A 387 5.14 4.28 -1.02
C GLN A 387 4.44 3.12 -0.27
N GLN A 388 5.10 1.98 -0.14
CA GLN A 388 4.57 0.83 0.59
C GLN A 388 4.43 1.10 2.10
N LEU A 389 5.37 1.85 2.68
CA LEU A 389 5.27 2.33 4.06
C LEU A 389 4.05 3.23 4.25
N ASP A 390 3.78 4.17 3.32
CA ASP A 390 2.62 5.05 3.38
C ASP A 390 1.30 4.26 3.26
N ILE A 391 1.25 3.22 2.41
CA ILE A 391 0.11 2.30 2.37
C ILE A 391 -0.08 1.64 3.73
N SER A 392 0.99 1.12 4.35
CA SER A 392 0.96 0.50 5.68
C SER A 392 0.45 1.47 6.76
N ARG A 393 0.83 2.75 6.68
CA ARG A 393 0.36 3.83 7.57
C ARG A 393 -1.15 4.07 7.44
N ILE A 394 -1.67 4.10 6.21
CA ILE A 394 -3.11 4.23 5.98
C ILE A 394 -3.85 2.99 6.49
N ARG A 395 -3.33 1.77 6.25
CA ARG A 395 -3.92 0.54 6.79
C ARG A 395 -3.92 0.50 8.32
N ALA A 396 -2.87 1.00 8.96
CA ALA A 396 -2.84 1.12 10.44
C ALA A 396 -3.99 1.98 10.96
N ILE A 397 -4.27 3.12 10.31
CA ILE A 397 -5.38 4.01 10.65
C ILE A 397 -6.73 3.34 10.36
N GLU A 398 -6.88 2.82 9.16
CA GLU A 398 -8.13 2.27 8.65
C GLU A 398 -8.64 1.12 9.50
N TYR A 399 -7.76 0.22 9.92
CA TYR A 399 -8.11 -0.94 10.72
C TYR A 399 -7.92 -0.74 12.24
N ASN A 400 -7.47 0.44 12.66
CA ASN A 400 -7.18 0.74 14.07
C ASN A 400 -6.22 -0.28 14.69
N ARG A 401 -5.13 -0.60 14.00
CA ARG A 401 -4.11 -1.58 14.43
C ARG A 401 -2.72 -0.96 14.38
N TRP A 402 -1.88 -1.36 15.33
CA TRP A 402 -0.44 -1.17 15.13
C TRP A 402 0.04 -2.10 14.02
N VAL A 403 1.04 -1.63 13.28
CA VAL A 403 1.64 -2.37 12.18
C VAL A 403 3.14 -2.50 12.40
N VAL A 404 3.62 -3.74 12.33
CA VAL A 404 5.04 -4.08 12.23
C VAL A 404 5.32 -4.34 10.76
N SER A 405 5.91 -3.38 10.06
CA SER A 405 6.33 -3.53 8.67
C SER A 405 7.80 -3.92 8.62
N VAL A 406 8.09 -5.08 8.07
CA VAL A 406 9.46 -5.62 8.01
C VAL A 406 9.84 -5.88 6.57
N SER A 407 10.98 -5.35 6.16
CA SER A 407 11.51 -5.47 4.78
C SER A 407 12.87 -6.15 4.76
N THR A 408 13.20 -6.81 3.65
CA THR A 408 14.55 -7.35 3.41
C THR A 408 15.58 -6.24 3.27
N THR A 409 15.34 -5.29 2.36
CA THR A 409 16.25 -4.19 1.99
C THR A 409 15.61 -2.82 2.03
N GLY A 410 14.28 -2.76 2.01
CA GLY A 410 13.52 -1.52 2.09
C GLY A 410 13.60 -0.88 3.48
N VAL A 411 12.60 -0.11 3.85
CA VAL A 411 12.46 0.40 5.21
C VAL A 411 11.60 -0.54 6.05
N SER A 412 12.10 -0.95 7.21
CA SER A 412 11.29 -1.58 8.24
C SER A 412 10.81 -0.52 9.24
N ALA A 413 9.61 -0.64 9.74
CA ALA A 413 9.03 0.39 10.61
C ALA A 413 8.02 -0.19 11.61
N ILE A 414 7.88 0.47 12.75
CA ILE A 414 6.78 0.32 13.68
C ILE A 414 5.84 1.51 13.51
N ILE A 415 4.57 1.22 13.24
CA ILE A 415 3.56 2.23 12.91
C ILE A 415 2.41 2.11 13.92
N ASP A 416 2.02 3.22 14.54
CA ASP A 416 0.89 3.21 15.46
C ASP A 416 -0.46 3.25 14.72
N ASN A 417 -1.55 3.01 15.43
CA ASN A 417 -2.92 3.06 14.91
C ASN A 417 -3.39 4.45 14.43
N ARG A 418 -2.55 5.48 14.54
CA ARG A 418 -2.75 6.83 13.98
C ARG A 418 -1.94 7.07 12.71
N GLY A 419 -1.23 6.03 12.23
CA GLY A 419 -0.36 6.10 11.06
C GLY A 419 0.96 6.83 11.31
N VAL A 420 1.34 7.04 12.58
CA VAL A 420 2.63 7.68 12.93
C VAL A 420 3.72 6.61 12.98
N VAL A 421 4.79 6.84 12.26
CA VAL A 421 5.99 6.00 12.30
C VAL A 421 6.71 6.25 13.63
N ARG A 422 6.82 5.23 14.47
CA ARG A 422 7.45 5.29 15.79
C ARG A 422 8.93 4.95 15.74
N SER A 423 9.30 4.02 14.87
CA SER A 423 10.67 3.61 14.60
C SER A 423 10.80 3.22 13.15
N ILE A 424 11.95 3.48 12.53
CA ILE A 424 12.23 3.18 11.12
C ILE A 424 13.70 2.84 10.94
N THR A 425 13.98 1.86 10.07
CA THR A 425 15.34 1.54 9.60
C THR A 425 15.70 2.37 8.37
N LYS A 426 16.96 2.30 7.96
CA LYS A 426 17.37 2.79 6.63
C LYS A 426 17.27 1.68 5.59
N GLN A 427 17.14 2.10 4.33
CA GLN A 427 17.20 1.17 3.19
C GLN A 427 18.62 0.61 3.01
N ASN A 428 18.71 -0.62 2.50
CA ASN A 428 19.96 -1.29 2.12
C ASN A 428 20.97 -1.47 3.26
N GLU A 429 20.51 -1.49 4.50
CA GLU A 429 21.32 -1.75 5.69
C GLU A 429 20.74 -2.95 6.46
N ALA A 430 21.62 -3.77 7.03
CA ALA A 430 21.20 -4.76 8.02
C ALA A 430 20.90 -4.04 9.34
N ALA A 431 19.66 -4.21 9.84
CA ALA A 431 19.17 -3.50 11.01
C ALA A 431 18.14 -4.33 11.78
N TYR A 432 17.75 -3.87 12.95
CA TYR A 432 16.61 -4.39 13.68
C TYR A 432 15.87 -3.27 14.42
N ILE A 433 14.64 -3.51 14.75
CA ILE A 433 13.83 -2.65 15.61
C ILE A 433 13.27 -3.52 16.73
N GLU A 434 13.56 -3.15 17.98
CA GLU A 434 12.88 -3.65 19.16
C GLU A 434 11.86 -2.61 19.61
N SER A 435 10.64 -3.05 19.86
CA SER A 435 9.58 -2.15 20.33
C SER A 435 8.55 -2.87 21.16
N GLU A 436 8.07 -2.22 22.21
CA GLU A 436 6.87 -2.63 22.93
C GLU A 436 5.65 -1.99 22.26
N ILE A 437 4.73 -2.82 21.77
CA ILE A 437 3.63 -2.43 20.91
C ILE A 437 2.31 -2.68 21.62
N PRO A 438 1.46 -1.66 21.84
CA PRO A 438 0.10 -1.85 22.35
C PRO A 438 -0.74 -2.71 21.39
N LEU A 439 -1.47 -3.67 21.95
CA LEU A 439 -2.35 -4.56 21.20
C LEU A 439 -3.77 -4.02 21.22
N ILE A 440 -4.39 -3.87 20.04
CA ILE A 440 -5.73 -3.31 19.88
C ILE A 440 -6.62 -4.33 19.18
N GLN A 441 -7.63 -4.84 19.86
CA GLN A 441 -8.57 -5.82 19.31
C GLN A 441 -9.83 -5.16 18.73
N GLU A 442 -10.17 -3.96 19.20
CA GLU A 442 -11.40 -3.29 18.76
C GLU A 442 -11.35 -2.91 17.29
N ALA A 443 -12.32 -3.43 16.52
CA ALA A 443 -12.46 -3.11 15.10
C ALA A 443 -12.86 -1.65 14.91
N SER A 444 -12.22 -0.96 13.96
CA SER A 444 -12.61 0.38 13.55
C SER A 444 -14.00 0.40 12.92
N MET A 445 -14.61 1.58 12.81
CA MET A 445 -15.87 1.74 12.07
C MET A 445 -15.66 1.40 10.58
N SER A 446 -14.53 1.79 10.01
CA SER A 446 -14.14 1.45 8.64
C SER A 446 -14.10 -0.05 8.42
N GLN A 447 -13.47 -0.81 9.31
CA GLN A 447 -13.40 -2.27 9.22
C GLN A 447 -14.80 -2.90 9.24
N ARG A 448 -15.71 -2.40 10.09
CA ARG A 448 -17.10 -2.87 10.17
C ARG A 448 -17.91 -2.57 8.90
N LEU A 449 -17.68 -1.43 8.27
CA LEU A 449 -18.34 -1.04 7.02
C LEU A 449 -17.74 -1.77 5.80
N ASN A 450 -16.47 -2.17 5.87
CA ASN A 450 -15.75 -2.89 4.82
C ASN A 450 -15.92 -2.21 3.43
N SER A 451 -16.26 -2.98 2.40
CA SER A 451 -16.47 -2.48 1.03
C SER A 451 -17.60 -1.43 0.88
N TYR A 452 -18.47 -1.30 1.86
CA TYR A 452 -19.49 -0.23 1.85
C TYR A 452 -18.92 1.17 1.97
N ASN A 453 -17.70 1.33 2.51
CA ASN A 453 -17.02 2.62 2.60
C ASN A 453 -16.89 3.30 1.22
N ALA A 454 -16.35 2.59 0.24
CA ALA A 454 -16.18 3.09 -1.12
C ALA A 454 -17.53 3.41 -1.79
N ILE A 455 -18.51 2.50 -1.65
CA ILE A 455 -19.85 2.69 -2.18
C ILE A 455 -20.50 3.95 -1.60
N LEU A 456 -20.36 4.17 -0.29
CA LEU A 456 -20.88 5.37 0.39
C LEU A 456 -20.22 6.65 -0.13
N MET A 457 -18.90 6.67 -0.34
CA MET A 457 -18.19 7.84 -0.86
C MET A 457 -18.59 8.14 -2.30
N VAL A 458 -18.71 7.13 -3.15
CA VAL A 458 -19.18 7.29 -4.54
C VAL A 458 -20.64 7.79 -4.55
N ALA A 459 -21.52 7.18 -3.77
CA ALA A 459 -22.93 7.60 -3.70
C ALA A 459 -23.08 9.05 -3.20
N LEU A 460 -22.35 9.42 -2.15
CA LEU A 460 -22.32 10.80 -1.62
C LEU A 460 -21.85 11.80 -2.69
N SER A 461 -20.80 11.44 -3.44
CA SER A 461 -20.26 12.30 -4.50
C SER A 461 -21.26 12.52 -5.64
N ILE A 462 -22.03 11.49 -6.02
CA ILE A 462 -23.12 11.56 -7.00
C ILE A 462 -24.25 12.47 -6.48
N VAL A 463 -24.67 12.33 -5.23
CA VAL A 463 -25.70 13.19 -4.61
C VAL A 463 -25.26 14.65 -4.61
N ILE A 464 -23.99 14.94 -4.26
CA ILE A 464 -23.44 16.30 -4.30
C ILE A 464 -23.51 16.85 -5.74
N TYR A 465 -23.08 16.08 -6.73
CA TYR A 465 -23.16 16.49 -8.14
C TYR A 465 -24.60 16.83 -8.55
N TRP A 466 -25.58 15.95 -8.27
CA TRP A 466 -26.99 16.19 -8.62
C TRP A 466 -27.58 17.42 -7.92
N ARG A 467 -27.27 17.63 -6.64
CA ARG A 467 -27.68 18.85 -5.93
C ARG A 467 -27.11 20.11 -6.56
N LYS A 468 -25.82 20.11 -6.88
CA LYS A 468 -25.17 21.27 -7.51
C LYS A 468 -25.70 21.53 -8.93
N ARG A 469 -26.07 20.48 -9.65
CA ARG A 469 -26.72 20.61 -10.95
C ARG A 469 -28.09 21.30 -10.84
N LYS A 470 -28.96 20.82 -9.95
CA LYS A 470 -30.30 21.40 -9.74
C LYS A 470 -30.28 22.86 -9.24
N MET A 471 -29.26 23.27 -8.55
CA MET A 471 -29.12 24.66 -8.07
C MET A 471 -28.69 25.63 -9.18
N ASN A 472 -28.21 25.14 -10.30
CA ASN A 472 -27.73 25.94 -11.45
C ASN A 472 -28.66 25.84 -12.67
N GLU A 473 -29.66 24.95 -12.67
CA GLU A 473 -30.83 24.93 -13.59
C GLU A 473 -31.89 25.89 -13.12
#